data_6791c856f2cb3128a3fb96c18d6163bf
#
_entry.id   6791c856f2cb3128a3fb96c18d6163bf
#
_cell.length_a   1.000
_cell.length_b   1.000
_cell.length_c   1.000
_cell.angle_alpha   90.00
_cell.angle_beta   90.00
_cell.angle_gamma   90.00
#
_symmetry.space_group_name_H-M   'P 1'
#
loop_
_entity.id
_entity.type
_entity.pdbx_description
1 polymer ?
#
loop_
_entity_poly.entity_id
_entity_poly.type
_entity_poly.pdbx_seq_one_letter_code
_entity_poly.pdbx_strand_id
1 'polypeptide(L)'
;MSTRLSENRKQCILSVDVEDWFHILELPSTPDLHCWDALPSFVESNFLKLMDLLSEESIQATCFFLGWVAKRFPRLVAEACRRGHEIASHGYAHRLAWCMTPDEFLEDLRISKAILEAIVGKPALGYRAAGFSVRRETPWFFEKVIEAGYAYDSSVFPASRAHGGLKTEKLGPHVIHTSSGRLLEFPITVQRVMGTRLCFFGGGYLRLAPYPLIRRMADRVLREGRPVLFYIHPREIDPSHPRLRMGFSRRFKSYVNLTTVERKIRRLTTDFRFVTYQDFISRHRDQILN
;
A
#
# COMPACT_ATOMS: atom_id res chain seq x y z
N MET A 1 -15.04 5.86 31.09
CA MET A 1 -13.92 6.61 30.45
C MET A 1 -12.76 5.69 30.04
N SER A 2 -12.53 4.58 30.72
CA SER A 2 -11.42 3.62 30.43
C SER A 2 -11.58 2.80 29.16
N THR A 3 -12.79 2.49 28.70
CA THR A 3 -13.08 1.63 27.53
C THR A 3 -12.79 2.33 26.20
N ARG A 4 -13.01 3.64 26.06
CA ARG A 4 -12.69 4.39 24.83
C ARG A 4 -11.19 4.54 24.56
N LEU A 5 -10.36 4.61 25.61
CA LEU A 5 -8.90 4.69 25.47
C LEU A 5 -8.27 3.34 25.08
N SER A 6 -8.90 2.22 25.42
CA SER A 6 -8.42 0.88 25.03
C SER A 6 -8.76 0.54 23.57
N GLU A 7 -9.90 1.00 23.05
CA GLU A 7 -10.29 0.82 21.65
C GLU A 7 -9.40 1.59 20.67
N ASN A 8 -8.90 2.78 21.04
CA ASN A 8 -8.02 3.58 20.19
C ASN A 8 -6.58 3.03 20.10
N ARG A 9 -6.13 2.24 21.08
CA ARG A 9 -4.72 1.81 21.17
C ARG A 9 -4.34 0.64 20.26
N LYS A 10 -5.29 -0.01 19.56
CA LYS A 10 -5.04 -1.21 18.73
C LYS A 10 -5.47 -1.05 17.28
N GLN A 11 -5.68 0.16 16.81
CA GLN A 11 -6.06 0.38 15.42
C GLN A 11 -4.87 0.25 14.49
N CYS A 12 -5.02 -0.64 13.51
CA CYS A 12 -4.10 -0.82 12.39
C CYS A 12 -4.80 -0.42 11.10
N ILE A 13 -4.04 0.00 10.12
CA ILE A 13 -4.54 0.28 8.77
C ILE A 13 -4.17 -0.92 7.89
N LEU A 14 -5.15 -1.45 7.15
CA LEU A 14 -4.89 -2.47 6.13
C LEU A 14 -5.04 -1.86 4.75
N SER A 15 -4.07 -2.12 3.89
CA SER A 15 -4.12 -1.75 2.48
C SER A 15 -3.80 -2.91 1.55
N VAL A 16 -4.35 -2.83 0.35
CA VAL A 16 -4.13 -3.79 -0.73
C VAL A 16 -3.57 -3.02 -1.92
N ASP A 17 -2.35 -3.31 -2.34
CA ASP A 17 -1.77 -2.77 -3.56
C ASP A 17 -2.21 -3.71 -4.70
N VAL A 18 -3.17 -3.23 -5.53
CA VAL A 18 -3.87 -4.08 -6.51
C VAL A 18 -3.05 -4.18 -7.78
N GLU A 19 -2.15 -5.15 -7.75
CA GLU A 19 -1.18 -5.49 -8.78
C GLU A 19 -1.36 -6.94 -9.26
N ASP A 20 -0.91 -7.21 -10.49
CA ASP A 20 -0.76 -8.56 -11.00
C ASP A 20 0.65 -9.12 -10.75
N TRP A 21 0.87 -10.41 -11.03
CA TRP A 21 2.13 -11.11 -10.82
C TRP A 21 3.30 -10.54 -11.65
N PHE A 22 3.03 -9.91 -12.78
CA PHE A 22 4.04 -9.33 -13.67
C PHE A 22 4.42 -7.88 -13.32
N HIS A 23 3.78 -7.25 -12.36
CA HIS A 23 4.13 -5.88 -11.90
C HIS A 23 5.31 -5.85 -10.93
N ILE A 24 6.09 -6.94 -10.80
CA ILE A 24 7.31 -6.94 -9.97
C ILE A 24 8.36 -6.02 -10.60
N LEU A 25 8.80 -5.02 -9.84
CA LEU A 25 9.68 -3.96 -10.30
C LEU A 25 11.14 -4.39 -10.50
N GLU A 26 11.84 -3.67 -11.38
CA GLU A 26 13.31 -3.70 -11.57
C GLU A 26 13.88 -5.11 -11.82
N LEU A 27 13.24 -5.87 -12.65
CA LEU A 27 13.79 -7.12 -13.17
C LEU A 27 13.99 -6.99 -14.68
N PRO A 28 15.07 -7.54 -15.24
CA PRO A 28 15.22 -7.64 -16.71
C PRO A 28 14.07 -8.42 -17.37
N SER A 29 13.39 -9.25 -16.58
CA SER A 29 12.24 -10.07 -17.02
C SER A 29 10.88 -9.44 -16.71
N THR A 30 10.83 -8.24 -16.14
CA THR A 30 9.55 -7.51 -15.96
C THR A 30 9.05 -7.09 -17.34
N PRO A 31 7.84 -7.51 -17.75
CA PRO A 31 7.29 -7.13 -19.04
C PRO A 31 7.04 -5.63 -19.13
N ASP A 32 7.28 -5.05 -20.29
CA ASP A 32 6.92 -3.67 -20.58
C ASP A 32 5.40 -3.48 -20.66
N LEU A 33 4.93 -2.27 -20.39
CA LEU A 33 3.51 -1.90 -20.37
C LEU A 33 2.74 -2.37 -21.63
N HIS A 34 3.35 -2.24 -22.80
CA HIS A 34 2.71 -2.64 -24.07
C HIS A 34 2.50 -4.15 -24.20
N CYS A 35 3.18 -4.97 -23.38
CA CYS A 35 3.01 -6.41 -23.37
C CYS A 35 1.91 -6.88 -22.40
N TRP A 36 1.48 -6.05 -21.45
CA TRP A 36 0.63 -6.47 -20.35
C TRP A 36 -0.74 -7.01 -20.79
N ASP A 37 -1.30 -6.45 -21.86
CA ASP A 37 -2.60 -6.89 -22.39
C ASP A 37 -2.57 -8.32 -22.95
N ALA A 38 -1.39 -8.79 -23.41
CA ALA A 38 -1.19 -10.13 -23.93
C ALA A 38 -0.87 -11.17 -22.85
N LEU A 39 -0.58 -10.74 -21.62
CA LEU A 39 -0.25 -11.65 -20.53
C LEU A 39 -1.50 -12.23 -19.85
N PRO A 40 -1.44 -13.50 -19.41
CA PRO A 40 -2.49 -14.06 -18.57
C PRO A 40 -2.55 -13.28 -17.24
N SER A 41 -3.69 -12.68 -16.96
CA SER A 41 -3.92 -11.94 -15.73
C SER A 41 -4.54 -12.82 -14.66
N PHE A 42 -4.05 -12.71 -13.44
CA PHE A 42 -4.58 -13.38 -12.24
C PHE A 42 -5.08 -12.40 -11.19
N VAL A 43 -4.95 -11.08 -11.46
CA VAL A 43 -5.37 -10.05 -10.50
C VAL A 43 -6.83 -10.17 -10.15
N GLU A 44 -7.69 -10.51 -11.10
CA GLU A 44 -9.12 -10.60 -10.87
C GLU A 44 -9.48 -11.72 -9.89
N SER A 45 -9.08 -12.95 -10.18
CA SER A 45 -9.38 -14.11 -9.32
C SER A 45 -8.75 -13.95 -7.93
N ASN A 46 -7.51 -13.48 -7.87
CA ASN A 46 -6.78 -13.30 -6.63
C ASN A 46 -7.35 -12.14 -5.79
N PHE A 47 -7.74 -11.05 -6.44
CA PHE A 47 -8.36 -9.92 -5.75
C PHE A 47 -9.73 -10.29 -5.18
N LEU A 48 -10.58 -10.94 -5.94
CA LEU A 48 -11.90 -11.40 -5.45
C LEU A 48 -11.76 -12.38 -4.29
N LYS A 49 -10.85 -13.35 -4.39
CA LYS A 49 -10.54 -14.27 -3.27
C LYS A 49 -10.08 -13.52 -2.02
N LEU A 50 -9.26 -12.47 -2.19
CA LEU A 50 -8.82 -11.63 -1.07
C LEU A 50 -9.99 -10.84 -0.48
N MET A 51 -10.88 -10.28 -1.32
CA MET A 51 -12.07 -9.57 -0.86
C MET A 51 -13.03 -10.48 -0.11
N ASP A 52 -13.18 -11.74 -0.54
CA ASP A 52 -13.98 -12.74 0.18
C ASP A 52 -13.40 -13.01 1.57
N LEU A 53 -12.08 -13.23 1.65
CA LEU A 53 -11.36 -13.38 2.92
C LEU A 53 -11.58 -12.19 3.86
N LEU A 54 -11.47 -10.95 3.35
CA LEU A 54 -11.67 -9.75 4.16
C LEU A 54 -13.14 -9.59 4.60
N SER A 55 -14.09 -10.00 3.75
CA SER A 55 -15.53 -9.98 4.10
C SER A 55 -15.86 -11.00 5.19
N GLU A 56 -15.31 -12.21 5.12
CA GLU A 56 -15.45 -13.24 6.17
C GLU A 56 -14.95 -12.75 7.53
N GLU A 57 -13.88 -11.96 7.52
CA GLU A 57 -13.29 -11.36 8.73
C GLU A 57 -13.90 -10.00 9.11
N SER A 58 -14.92 -9.53 8.38
CA SER A 58 -15.58 -8.22 8.59
C SER A 58 -14.61 -7.03 8.56
N ILE A 59 -13.62 -7.06 7.65
CA ILE A 59 -12.58 -6.04 7.51
C ILE A 59 -12.80 -5.20 6.26
N GLN A 60 -12.67 -3.90 6.43
CA GLN A 60 -12.49 -2.95 5.34
C GLN A 60 -11.02 -2.58 5.19
N ALA A 61 -10.55 -2.44 3.96
CA ALA A 61 -9.20 -2.07 3.62
C ALA A 61 -9.19 -0.90 2.62
N THR A 62 -8.06 -0.23 2.50
CA THR A 62 -7.83 0.72 1.41
C THR A 62 -7.17 -0.02 0.25
N CYS A 63 -7.84 -0.02 -0.91
CA CYS A 63 -7.36 -0.66 -2.12
C CYS A 63 -6.69 0.37 -3.03
N PHE A 64 -5.38 0.34 -3.13
CA PHE A 64 -4.59 1.16 -4.04
C PHE A 64 -4.55 0.48 -5.41
N PHE A 65 -5.38 0.95 -6.33
CA PHE A 65 -5.48 0.39 -7.67
C PHE A 65 -4.47 1.03 -8.63
N LEU A 66 -3.81 0.21 -9.43
CA LEU A 66 -3.18 0.68 -10.67
C LEU A 66 -4.27 1.12 -11.65
N GLY A 67 -4.09 2.27 -12.29
CA GLY A 67 -5.02 2.78 -13.29
C GLY A 67 -5.17 1.82 -14.47
N TRP A 68 -4.09 1.12 -14.87
CA TRP A 68 -4.16 0.07 -15.89
C TRP A 68 -5.09 -1.08 -15.46
N VAL A 69 -4.97 -1.56 -14.21
CA VAL A 69 -5.86 -2.61 -13.68
C VAL A 69 -7.31 -2.12 -13.64
N ALA A 70 -7.53 -0.90 -13.16
CA ALA A 70 -8.86 -0.29 -13.09
C ALA A 70 -9.50 -0.14 -14.47
N LYS A 71 -8.74 0.28 -15.48
CA LYS A 71 -9.20 0.41 -16.88
C LYS A 71 -9.57 -0.94 -17.48
N ARG A 72 -8.77 -1.96 -17.24
CA ARG A 72 -8.98 -3.31 -17.80
C ARG A 72 -10.07 -4.09 -17.07
N PHE A 73 -10.17 -3.92 -15.75
CA PHE A 73 -11.09 -4.64 -14.88
C PHE A 73 -11.93 -3.69 -14.01
N PRO A 74 -12.74 -2.77 -14.60
CA PRO A 74 -13.47 -1.75 -13.83
C PRO A 74 -14.42 -2.37 -12.78
N ARG A 75 -14.91 -3.59 -13.03
CA ARG A 75 -15.76 -4.33 -12.09
C ARG A 75 -15.05 -4.63 -10.74
N LEU A 76 -13.73 -4.77 -10.71
CA LEU A 76 -13.01 -5.00 -9.45
C LEU A 76 -13.02 -3.77 -8.56
N VAL A 77 -12.87 -2.58 -9.15
CA VAL A 77 -12.96 -1.30 -8.43
C VAL A 77 -14.38 -1.08 -7.89
N ALA A 78 -15.39 -1.32 -8.75
CA ALA A 78 -16.80 -1.21 -8.35
C ALA A 78 -17.16 -2.19 -7.23
N GLU A 79 -16.67 -3.45 -7.30
CA GLU A 79 -16.91 -4.48 -6.29
C GLU A 79 -16.23 -4.13 -4.96
N ALA A 80 -14.99 -3.67 -4.96
CA ALA A 80 -14.31 -3.19 -3.75
C ALA A 80 -15.09 -2.05 -3.10
N CYS A 81 -15.53 -1.06 -3.90
CA CYS A 81 -16.35 0.05 -3.42
C CYS A 81 -17.69 -0.41 -2.84
N ARG A 82 -18.38 -1.36 -3.50
CA ARG A 82 -19.65 -1.93 -3.05
C ARG A 82 -19.52 -2.68 -1.72
N ARG A 83 -18.38 -3.34 -1.49
CA ARG A 83 -18.06 -4.01 -0.21
C ARG A 83 -17.61 -3.05 0.89
N GLY A 84 -17.57 -1.74 0.62
CA GLY A 84 -17.21 -0.72 1.60
C GLY A 84 -15.70 -0.49 1.75
N HIS A 85 -14.88 -1.05 0.86
CA HIS A 85 -13.46 -0.74 0.84
C HIS A 85 -13.22 0.68 0.31
N GLU A 86 -12.18 1.33 0.82
CA GLU A 86 -11.71 2.61 0.29
C GLU A 86 -10.96 2.39 -1.02
N ILE A 87 -11.23 3.23 -2.03
CA ILE A 87 -10.53 3.22 -3.31
C ILE A 87 -9.50 4.33 -3.33
N ALA A 88 -8.25 3.97 -3.63
CA ALA A 88 -7.11 4.87 -3.72
C ALA A 88 -6.25 4.52 -4.95
N SER A 89 -5.34 5.41 -5.33
CA SER A 89 -4.53 5.27 -6.53
C SER A 89 -3.14 4.71 -6.24
N HIS A 90 -2.69 3.80 -7.12
CA HIS A 90 -1.30 3.29 -7.15
C HIS A 90 -0.52 3.78 -8.38
N GLY A 91 -0.94 4.91 -8.98
CA GLY A 91 -0.48 5.37 -10.30
C GLY A 91 -1.12 4.58 -11.44
N TYR A 92 -0.77 4.90 -12.70
CA TYR A 92 -1.33 4.23 -13.86
C TYR A 92 -0.55 2.99 -14.27
N ALA A 93 0.76 3.14 -14.51
CA ALA A 93 1.60 2.15 -15.18
C ALA A 93 2.67 1.51 -14.26
N HIS A 94 2.51 1.58 -12.94
CA HIS A 94 3.44 1.02 -11.95
C HIS A 94 4.90 1.45 -12.16
N ARG A 95 5.12 2.68 -12.65
CA ARG A 95 6.46 3.24 -12.85
C ARG A 95 7.01 3.80 -11.54
N LEU A 96 8.31 3.65 -11.34
CA LEU A 96 8.99 4.29 -10.21
C LEU A 96 9.02 5.81 -10.42
N ALA A 97 8.69 6.60 -9.40
CA ALA A 97 8.62 8.06 -9.50
C ALA A 97 9.92 8.67 -10.03
N TRP A 98 11.07 8.18 -9.58
CA TRP A 98 12.38 8.67 -10.01
C TRP A 98 12.78 8.25 -11.45
N CYS A 99 11.99 7.42 -12.12
CA CYS A 99 12.12 7.08 -13.55
C CYS A 99 11.24 7.98 -14.44
N MET A 100 10.59 8.98 -13.88
CA MET A 100 9.70 9.90 -14.58
C MET A 100 10.17 11.35 -14.40
N THR A 101 9.90 12.19 -15.40
CA THR A 101 9.94 13.63 -15.22
C THR A 101 8.77 14.08 -14.32
N PRO A 102 8.82 15.29 -13.72
CA PRO A 102 7.71 15.81 -12.92
C PRO A 102 6.36 15.84 -13.68
N ASP A 103 6.40 16.16 -14.98
CA ASP A 103 5.19 16.27 -15.81
C ASP A 103 4.64 14.88 -16.18
N GLU A 104 5.51 13.93 -16.53
CA GLU A 104 5.09 12.53 -16.75
C GLU A 104 4.47 11.94 -15.48
N PHE A 105 5.04 12.24 -14.31
CA PHE A 105 4.50 11.78 -13.04
C PHE A 105 3.12 12.40 -12.74
N LEU A 106 2.96 13.70 -12.95
CA LEU A 106 1.69 14.39 -12.77
C LEU A 106 0.61 13.83 -13.71
N GLU A 107 0.96 13.52 -14.95
CA GLU A 107 0.03 12.92 -15.92
C GLU A 107 -0.37 11.50 -15.52
N ASP A 108 0.57 10.66 -15.08
CA ASP A 108 0.30 9.30 -14.54
C ASP A 108 -0.69 9.35 -13.36
N LEU A 109 -0.49 10.31 -12.45
CA LEU A 109 -1.36 10.55 -11.31
C LEU A 109 -2.78 10.94 -11.74
N ARG A 110 -2.90 11.90 -12.67
CA ARG A 110 -4.19 12.43 -13.14
C ARG A 110 -4.99 11.37 -13.90
N ILE A 111 -4.35 10.64 -14.81
CA ILE A 111 -4.98 9.55 -15.57
C ILE A 111 -5.52 8.49 -14.62
N SER A 112 -4.71 8.03 -13.67
CA SER A 112 -5.14 7.02 -12.71
C SER A 112 -6.32 7.50 -11.86
N LYS A 113 -6.24 8.72 -11.33
CA LYS A 113 -7.30 9.33 -10.54
C LYS A 113 -8.62 9.43 -11.31
N ALA A 114 -8.57 9.96 -12.52
CA ALA A 114 -9.75 10.14 -13.37
C ALA A 114 -10.45 8.81 -13.68
N ILE A 115 -9.69 7.74 -13.97
CA ILE A 115 -10.25 6.41 -14.22
C ILE A 115 -10.97 5.89 -12.96
N LEU A 116 -10.35 5.97 -11.80
CA LEU A 116 -10.94 5.50 -10.55
C LEU A 116 -12.22 6.27 -10.20
N GLU A 117 -12.18 7.59 -10.27
CA GLU A 117 -13.30 8.46 -9.98
C GLU A 117 -14.48 8.26 -10.94
N ALA A 118 -14.20 8.03 -12.23
CA ALA A 118 -15.23 7.71 -13.21
C ALA A 118 -15.96 6.39 -12.91
N ILE A 119 -15.27 5.40 -12.32
CA ILE A 119 -15.87 4.11 -11.97
C ILE A 119 -16.70 4.21 -10.68
N VAL A 120 -16.18 4.90 -9.65
CA VAL A 120 -16.80 4.90 -8.31
C VAL A 120 -17.74 6.08 -8.06
N GLY A 121 -17.70 7.13 -8.90
CA GLY A 121 -18.55 8.33 -8.76
C GLY A 121 -18.23 9.21 -7.55
N LYS A 122 -17.05 9.05 -6.95
CA LYS A 122 -16.59 9.82 -5.79
C LYS A 122 -15.07 10.05 -5.84
N PRO A 123 -14.54 11.07 -5.13
CA PRO A 123 -13.10 11.37 -5.14
C PRO A 123 -12.24 10.20 -4.63
N ALA A 124 -11.16 9.91 -5.37
CA ALA A 124 -10.05 9.07 -4.92
C ALA A 124 -9.04 9.95 -4.18
N LEU A 125 -9.04 9.92 -2.85
CA LEU A 125 -8.30 10.87 -2.01
C LEU A 125 -6.86 10.43 -1.71
N GLY A 126 -6.56 9.14 -1.82
CA GLY A 126 -5.26 8.57 -1.44
C GLY A 126 -4.39 8.19 -2.62
N TYR A 127 -3.08 8.34 -2.43
CA TYR A 127 -2.07 7.89 -3.36
C TYR A 127 -0.99 7.04 -2.67
N ARG A 128 -0.43 6.10 -3.43
CA ARG A 128 0.79 5.35 -3.06
C ARG A 128 1.64 5.12 -4.29
N ALA A 129 2.91 5.53 -4.24
CA ALA A 129 3.84 5.30 -5.33
C ALA A 129 4.25 3.83 -5.46
N ALA A 130 4.34 3.35 -6.68
CA ALA A 130 4.91 2.05 -7.01
C ALA A 130 6.28 1.86 -6.31
N GLY A 131 6.46 0.72 -5.62
CA GLY A 131 7.70 0.39 -4.92
C GLY A 131 8.10 1.35 -3.80
N PHE A 132 7.22 2.24 -3.33
CA PHE A 132 7.53 3.31 -2.38
C PHE A 132 8.71 4.17 -2.85
N SER A 133 8.64 4.62 -4.11
CA SER A 133 9.76 5.15 -4.89
C SER A 133 10.08 6.62 -4.64
N VAL A 134 9.67 7.16 -3.50
CA VAL A 134 10.07 8.51 -3.05
C VAL A 134 11.54 8.51 -2.66
N ARG A 135 12.31 9.48 -3.19
CA ARG A 135 13.74 9.68 -2.93
C ARG A 135 14.06 11.16 -2.74
N ARG A 136 15.27 11.46 -2.28
CA ARG A 136 15.77 12.86 -2.20
C ARG A 136 15.85 13.51 -3.58
N GLU A 137 16.11 12.73 -4.61
CA GLU A 137 16.26 13.14 -6.00
C GLU A 137 14.93 13.43 -6.68
N THR A 138 13.79 13.22 -5.98
CA THR A 138 12.45 13.59 -6.44
C THR A 138 11.83 14.66 -5.53
N PRO A 139 12.43 15.86 -5.38
CA PRO A 139 11.93 16.89 -4.45
C PRO A 139 10.54 17.41 -4.82
N TRP A 140 10.16 17.31 -6.10
CA TRP A 140 8.88 17.69 -6.68
C TRP A 140 7.74 16.69 -6.38
N PHE A 141 8.03 15.53 -5.82
CA PHE A 141 7.07 14.43 -5.68
C PHE A 141 5.78 14.85 -4.97
N PHE A 142 5.89 15.40 -3.76
CA PHE A 142 4.71 15.76 -2.97
C PHE A 142 3.92 16.93 -3.57
N GLU A 143 4.59 17.87 -4.22
CA GLU A 143 3.94 18.93 -4.98
C GLU A 143 3.03 18.35 -6.06
N LYS A 144 3.55 17.43 -6.87
CA LYS A 144 2.79 16.79 -7.95
C LYS A 144 1.62 15.94 -7.44
N VAL A 145 1.77 15.28 -6.29
CA VAL A 145 0.66 14.56 -5.62
C VAL A 145 -0.46 15.54 -5.21
N ILE A 146 -0.10 16.70 -4.67
CA ILE A 146 -1.06 17.77 -4.32
C ILE A 146 -1.71 18.36 -5.58
N GLU A 147 -0.93 18.68 -6.61
CA GLU A 147 -1.42 19.22 -7.89
C GLU A 147 -2.40 18.27 -8.60
N ALA A 148 -2.22 16.95 -8.42
CA ALA A 148 -3.16 15.95 -8.92
C ALA A 148 -4.46 15.85 -8.07
N GLY A 149 -4.54 16.57 -6.93
CA GLY A 149 -5.71 16.64 -6.08
C GLY A 149 -5.88 15.46 -5.13
N TYR A 150 -4.79 14.82 -4.70
CA TYR A 150 -4.82 13.86 -3.62
C TYR A 150 -4.73 14.55 -2.26
N ALA A 151 -5.41 14.01 -1.25
CA ALA A 151 -5.47 14.54 0.09
C ALA A 151 -4.48 13.89 1.05
N TYR A 152 -4.10 12.64 0.77
CA TYR A 152 -3.08 11.92 1.52
C TYR A 152 -2.20 11.04 0.62
N ASP A 153 -1.00 10.74 1.12
CA ASP A 153 -0.02 9.86 0.50
C ASP A 153 0.47 8.79 1.49
N SER A 154 0.88 7.64 0.98
CA SER A 154 1.52 6.59 1.77
C SER A 154 2.69 5.97 0.99
N SER A 155 3.59 6.84 0.54
CA SER A 155 4.72 6.44 -0.32
C SER A 155 6.07 6.47 0.38
N VAL A 156 6.19 7.14 1.53
CA VAL A 156 7.46 7.22 2.26
C VAL A 156 7.78 5.90 2.93
N PHE A 157 8.90 5.28 2.53
CA PHE A 157 9.51 4.18 3.26
C PHE A 157 10.69 4.72 4.06
N PRO A 158 10.59 4.84 5.41
CA PRO A 158 11.56 5.57 6.22
C PRO A 158 12.84 4.76 6.53
N ALA A 159 13.31 3.99 5.56
CA ALA A 159 14.57 3.23 5.58
C ALA A 159 15.12 3.10 4.16
N SER A 160 16.38 2.69 4.03
CA SER A 160 16.99 2.45 2.70
C SER A 160 16.37 1.22 2.02
N ARG A 161 16.00 1.35 0.74
CA ARG A 161 15.50 0.30 -0.14
C ARG A 161 16.10 0.41 -1.53
N ALA A 162 16.04 -0.70 -2.31
CA ALA A 162 16.48 -0.70 -3.70
C ALA A 162 15.66 0.26 -4.58
N HIS A 163 14.30 0.23 -4.43
CA HIS A 163 13.39 0.99 -5.30
C HIS A 163 13.11 2.42 -4.83
N GLY A 164 13.47 2.77 -3.61
CA GLY A 164 13.16 4.06 -3.01
C GLY A 164 13.67 4.14 -1.59
N GLY A 165 12.93 4.86 -0.77
CA GLY A 165 13.24 5.05 0.63
C GLY A 165 13.78 6.46 0.90
N LEU A 166 13.06 7.17 1.73
CA LEU A 166 13.40 8.50 2.20
C LEU A 166 13.69 8.42 3.70
N LYS A 167 14.98 8.50 4.06
CA LYS A 167 15.37 8.53 5.47
C LYS A 167 14.77 9.76 6.15
N THR A 168 13.85 9.54 7.08
CA THR A 168 13.20 10.58 7.88
C THR A 168 13.05 10.11 9.31
N GLU A 169 13.02 11.01 10.26
CA GLU A 169 12.71 10.69 11.67
C GLU A 169 11.20 10.73 11.93
N LYS A 170 10.40 11.25 11.00
CA LYS A 170 8.94 11.23 11.08
C LYS A 170 8.43 9.84 10.69
N LEU A 171 8.16 9.00 11.68
CA LEU A 171 7.77 7.60 11.50
C LEU A 171 6.25 7.35 11.62
N GLY A 172 5.49 8.34 12.03
CA GLY A 172 4.01 8.32 12.12
C GLY A 172 3.37 9.27 11.12
N PRO A 173 2.04 9.26 11.03
CA PRO A 173 1.29 10.20 10.20
C PRO A 173 1.67 11.65 10.52
N HIS A 174 1.87 12.46 9.48
CA HIS A 174 2.23 13.87 9.63
C HIS A 174 1.85 14.68 8.39
N VAL A 175 1.84 16.00 8.54
CA VAL A 175 1.60 16.93 7.42
C VAL A 175 2.92 17.27 6.73
N ILE A 176 2.91 17.18 5.40
CA ILE A 176 3.94 17.73 4.52
C ILE A 176 3.41 19.08 3.98
N HIS A 177 4.23 20.11 4.05
CA HIS A 177 3.94 21.42 3.51
C HIS A 177 4.79 21.66 2.27
N THR A 178 4.16 22.09 1.18
CA THR A 178 4.80 22.48 -0.08
C THR A 178 4.26 23.81 -0.55
N SER A 179 4.82 24.36 -1.63
CA SER A 179 4.28 25.55 -2.29
C SER A 179 2.87 25.34 -2.86
N SER A 180 2.54 24.11 -3.25
CA SER A 180 1.21 23.74 -3.77
C SER A 180 0.17 23.41 -2.70
N GLY A 181 0.55 23.42 -1.41
CA GLY A 181 -0.39 23.16 -0.33
C GLY A 181 0.09 22.17 0.73
N ARG A 182 -0.86 21.44 1.31
CA ARG A 182 -0.62 20.48 2.41
C ARG A 182 -1.06 19.09 2.00
N LEU A 183 -0.27 18.08 2.38
CA LEU A 183 -0.54 16.66 2.14
C LEU A 183 -0.37 15.90 3.46
N LEU A 184 -1.28 14.99 3.78
CA LEU A 184 -1.08 14.04 4.86
C LEU A 184 -0.19 12.90 4.36
N GLU A 185 0.94 12.66 5.01
CA GLU A 185 1.81 11.53 4.74
C GLU A 185 1.67 10.45 5.81
N PHE A 186 1.51 9.22 5.35
CA PHE A 186 1.48 8.02 6.17
C PHE A 186 2.70 7.13 5.85
N PRO A 187 3.85 7.35 6.50
CA PRO A 187 5.02 6.56 6.23
C PRO A 187 4.79 5.07 6.51
N ILE A 188 5.33 4.20 5.65
CA ILE A 188 5.28 2.77 5.87
C ILE A 188 5.89 2.42 7.24
N THR A 189 5.17 1.60 7.99
CA THR A 189 5.55 1.29 9.35
C THR A 189 6.85 0.49 9.40
N VAL A 190 7.83 1.06 10.05
CA VAL A 190 9.10 0.40 10.40
C VAL A 190 9.29 0.38 11.91
N GLN A 191 10.05 -0.59 12.38
CA GLN A 191 10.46 -0.69 13.78
C GLN A 191 11.97 -0.71 13.88
N ARG A 192 12.53 0.02 14.86
CA ARG A 192 13.96 0.02 15.13
C ARG A 192 14.32 -1.24 15.92
N VAL A 193 15.19 -2.06 15.32
CA VAL A 193 15.72 -3.28 15.94
C VAL A 193 17.24 -3.22 15.83
N MET A 194 17.95 -3.22 16.97
CA MET A 194 19.41 -3.12 17.04
C MET A 194 19.98 -1.97 16.17
N GLY A 195 19.37 -0.78 16.25
CA GLY A 195 19.78 0.41 15.50
C GLY A 195 19.31 0.47 14.06
N THR A 196 18.82 -0.63 13.47
CA THR A 196 18.36 -0.71 12.08
C THR A 196 16.84 -0.61 12.01
N ARG A 197 16.31 0.11 11.00
CA ARG A 197 14.86 0.18 10.73
C ARG A 197 14.45 -0.99 9.84
N LEU A 198 13.58 -1.84 10.37
CA LEU A 198 13.06 -3.03 9.68
C LEU A 198 11.54 -2.91 9.50
N CYS A 199 11.04 -3.39 8.36
CA CYS A 199 9.62 -3.55 8.10
C CYS A 199 9.21 -5.00 8.43
N PHE A 200 8.03 -5.17 9.04
CA PHE A 200 7.44 -6.48 9.37
C PHE A 200 6.02 -6.64 8.80
N PHE A 201 5.46 -5.58 8.25
CA PHE A 201 4.00 -5.40 8.13
C PHE A 201 3.49 -5.45 6.67
N GLY A 202 4.33 -5.86 5.70
CA GLY A 202 3.86 -6.02 4.34
C GLY A 202 4.81 -6.74 3.42
N GLY A 203 4.28 -7.19 2.29
CA GLY A 203 5.02 -7.86 1.23
C GLY A 203 5.87 -9.03 1.72
N GLY A 204 7.11 -9.10 1.22
CA GLY A 204 8.05 -10.15 1.58
C GLY A 204 8.39 -10.22 3.08
N TYR A 205 8.35 -9.11 3.78
CA TYR A 205 8.63 -9.06 5.21
C TYR A 205 7.53 -9.74 6.04
N LEU A 206 6.26 -9.46 5.72
CA LEU A 206 5.12 -10.13 6.36
C LEU A 206 5.17 -11.65 6.14
N ARG A 207 5.57 -12.09 4.94
CA ARG A 207 5.69 -13.52 4.63
C ARG A 207 6.84 -14.18 5.38
N LEU A 208 7.99 -13.52 5.43
CA LEU A 208 9.21 -14.07 6.01
C LEU A 208 9.15 -14.16 7.54
N ALA A 209 8.63 -13.13 8.21
CA ALA A 209 8.64 -13.06 9.66
C ALA A 209 7.64 -14.08 10.29
N PRO A 210 8.01 -14.80 11.35
CA PRO A 210 7.08 -15.58 12.16
C PRO A 210 5.98 -14.70 12.76
N TYR A 211 4.75 -15.21 12.81
CA TYR A 211 3.61 -14.43 13.32
C TYR A 211 3.79 -13.84 14.72
N PRO A 212 4.33 -14.56 15.72
CA PRO A 212 4.57 -13.97 17.05
C PRO A 212 5.49 -12.75 17.03
N LEU A 213 6.48 -12.75 16.11
CA LEU A 213 7.36 -11.60 15.93
C LEU A 213 6.61 -10.41 15.30
N ILE A 214 5.79 -10.65 14.27
CA ILE A 214 4.94 -9.62 13.64
C ILE A 214 4.07 -8.97 14.73
N ARG A 215 3.34 -9.77 15.50
CA ARG A 215 2.49 -9.31 16.60
C ARG A 215 3.26 -8.46 17.62
N ARG A 216 4.38 -8.98 18.10
CA ARG A 216 5.23 -8.26 19.08
C ARG A 216 5.71 -6.90 18.54
N MET A 217 6.10 -6.83 17.26
CA MET A 217 6.55 -5.59 16.63
C MET A 217 5.39 -4.62 16.42
N ALA A 218 4.21 -5.11 16.03
CA ALA A 218 3.00 -4.30 15.94
C ALA A 218 2.58 -3.72 17.28
N ASP A 219 2.53 -4.54 18.34
CA ASP A 219 2.24 -4.09 19.71
C ASP A 219 3.24 -3.01 20.17
N ARG A 220 4.50 -3.10 19.76
CA ARG A 220 5.51 -2.10 20.10
C ARG A 220 5.25 -0.77 19.41
N VAL A 221 4.93 -0.78 18.10
CA VAL A 221 4.58 0.43 17.33
C VAL A 221 3.35 1.10 17.92
N LEU A 222 2.31 0.33 18.25
CA LEU A 222 1.07 0.86 18.83
C LEU A 222 1.31 1.50 20.22
N ARG A 223 2.22 0.93 21.04
CA ARG A 223 2.63 1.57 22.31
C ARG A 223 3.40 2.88 22.12
N GLU A 224 4.03 3.06 20.97
CA GLU A 224 4.67 4.33 20.60
C GLU A 224 3.63 5.39 20.13
N GLY A 225 2.33 5.06 20.15
CA GLY A 225 1.25 5.97 19.70
C GLY A 225 1.10 6.09 18.19
N ARG A 226 1.75 5.21 17.41
CA ARG A 226 1.68 5.21 15.95
C ARG A 226 0.75 4.11 15.43
N PRO A 227 -0.01 4.32 14.34
CA PRO A 227 -0.73 3.24 13.68
C PRO A 227 0.26 2.26 13.03
N VAL A 228 -0.15 1.00 12.94
CA VAL A 228 0.56 0.01 12.13
C VAL A 228 -0.10 -0.10 10.77
N LEU A 229 0.67 0.17 9.72
CA LEU A 229 0.24 0.06 8.33
C LEU A 229 0.63 -1.32 7.79
N PHE A 230 -0.37 -2.16 7.57
CA PHE A 230 -0.19 -3.44 6.87
C PHE A 230 -0.51 -3.25 5.39
N TYR A 231 0.29 -3.88 4.52
CA TYR A 231 0.01 -3.90 3.09
C TYR A 231 0.26 -5.30 2.51
N ILE A 232 -0.61 -5.69 1.59
CA ILE A 232 -0.59 -6.97 0.90
C ILE A 232 -0.92 -6.78 -0.57
N HIS A 233 -0.59 -7.78 -1.39
CA HIS A 233 -0.92 -7.79 -2.82
C HIS A 233 -1.82 -9.00 -3.14
N PRO A 234 -2.75 -8.92 -4.10
CA PRO A 234 -3.62 -10.05 -4.46
C PRO A 234 -2.84 -11.33 -4.79
N ARG A 235 -1.70 -11.21 -5.49
CA ARG A 235 -0.83 -12.36 -5.82
C ARG A 235 -0.26 -13.09 -4.61
N GLU A 236 -0.24 -12.48 -3.43
CA GLU A 236 0.38 -13.11 -2.25
C GLU A 236 -0.48 -14.21 -1.63
N ILE A 237 -1.78 -14.28 -1.96
CA ILE A 237 -2.67 -15.36 -1.51
C ILE A 237 -2.79 -16.51 -2.53
N ASP A 238 -2.08 -16.41 -3.65
CA ASP A 238 -2.01 -17.46 -4.69
C ASP A 238 -0.58 -17.99 -4.83
N PRO A 239 -0.24 -19.12 -4.19
CA PRO A 239 1.09 -19.72 -4.33
C PRO A 239 1.40 -20.24 -5.74
N SER A 240 0.38 -20.43 -6.59
CA SER A 240 0.48 -21.03 -7.93
C SER A 240 0.66 -20.01 -9.06
N HIS A 241 0.59 -18.69 -8.75
CA HIS A 241 0.73 -17.67 -9.78
C HIS A 241 2.06 -17.81 -10.55
N PRO A 242 2.13 -17.39 -11.83
CA PRO A 242 3.36 -17.43 -12.63
C PRO A 242 4.52 -16.69 -11.96
N ARG A 243 5.75 -17.15 -12.23
CA ARG A 243 6.95 -16.61 -11.62
C ARG A 243 7.87 -16.00 -12.65
N LEU A 244 8.28 -14.76 -12.44
CA LEU A 244 9.28 -14.09 -13.27
C LEU A 244 10.68 -14.68 -13.05
N ARG A 245 11.51 -14.68 -14.11
CA ARG A 245 12.92 -15.05 -14.01
C ARG A 245 13.69 -14.02 -13.22
N MET A 246 14.39 -14.43 -12.18
CA MET A 246 15.16 -13.54 -11.31
C MET A 246 16.22 -14.30 -10.54
N GLY A 247 17.24 -13.59 -10.05
CA GLY A 247 18.29 -14.19 -9.22
C GLY A 247 17.75 -14.77 -7.91
N PHE A 248 18.49 -15.72 -7.34
CA PHE A 248 18.06 -16.52 -6.18
C PHE A 248 17.58 -15.68 -4.98
N SER A 249 18.34 -14.67 -4.56
CA SER A 249 17.97 -13.81 -3.42
C SER A 249 16.66 -13.06 -3.66
N ARG A 250 16.46 -12.54 -4.88
CA ARG A 250 15.22 -11.83 -5.26
C ARG A 250 14.04 -12.81 -5.33
N ARG A 251 14.26 -14.00 -5.93
CA ARG A 251 13.26 -15.07 -6.00
C ARG A 251 12.79 -15.50 -4.62
N PHE A 252 13.72 -15.72 -3.69
CA PHE A 252 13.39 -16.05 -2.31
C PHE A 252 12.51 -14.96 -1.68
N LYS A 253 12.92 -13.69 -1.72
CA LYS A 253 12.15 -12.57 -1.17
C LYS A 253 10.77 -12.40 -1.80
N SER A 254 10.64 -12.69 -3.11
CA SER A 254 9.38 -12.51 -3.84
C SER A 254 8.37 -13.61 -3.60
N TYR A 255 8.81 -14.85 -3.32
CA TYR A 255 7.93 -16.04 -3.32
C TYR A 255 7.98 -16.86 -2.02
N VAL A 256 8.80 -16.48 -1.05
CA VAL A 256 8.88 -17.20 0.23
C VAL A 256 7.54 -17.18 0.97
N ASN A 257 7.15 -18.34 1.51
CA ASN A 257 6.02 -18.51 2.43
C ASN A 257 4.66 -17.94 1.94
N LEU A 258 4.39 -17.92 0.63
CA LEU A 258 3.10 -17.51 0.08
C LEU A 258 1.92 -18.29 0.69
N THR A 259 2.07 -19.59 0.91
CA THR A 259 1.06 -20.46 1.52
C THR A 259 0.66 -20.07 2.95
N THR A 260 1.42 -19.18 3.60
CA THR A 260 1.15 -18.77 4.99
C THR A 260 0.37 -17.47 5.09
N VAL A 261 0.21 -16.72 3.99
CA VAL A 261 -0.33 -15.35 4.00
C VAL A 261 -1.78 -15.32 4.48
N GLU A 262 -2.65 -16.14 3.90
CA GLU A 262 -4.06 -16.20 4.30
C GLU A 262 -4.20 -16.48 5.80
N ARG A 263 -3.50 -17.49 6.33
CA ARG A 263 -3.50 -17.81 7.76
C ARG A 263 -2.99 -16.64 8.61
N LYS A 264 -1.98 -15.91 8.13
CA LYS A 264 -1.47 -14.73 8.87
C LYS A 264 -2.49 -13.61 8.87
N ILE A 265 -3.18 -13.35 7.75
CA ILE A 265 -4.26 -12.35 7.69
C ILE A 265 -5.33 -12.72 8.73
N ARG A 266 -5.87 -13.94 8.73
CA ARG A 266 -6.89 -14.38 9.71
C ARG A 266 -6.42 -14.22 11.17
N ARG A 267 -5.14 -14.46 11.47
CA ARG A 267 -4.61 -14.24 12.82
C ARG A 267 -4.46 -12.77 13.16
N LEU A 268 -4.07 -11.93 12.20
CA LEU A 268 -4.00 -10.49 12.40
C LEU A 268 -5.36 -9.90 12.76
N THR A 269 -6.45 -10.38 12.14
CA THR A 269 -7.82 -9.92 12.40
C THR A 269 -8.31 -10.27 13.79
N THR A 270 -7.81 -11.39 14.35
CA THR A 270 -8.09 -11.77 15.72
C THR A 270 -7.38 -10.86 16.75
N ASP A 271 -6.15 -10.43 16.42
CA ASP A 271 -5.30 -9.68 17.37
C ASP A 271 -5.45 -8.15 17.25
N PHE A 272 -5.86 -7.62 16.07
CA PHE A 272 -5.89 -6.19 15.78
C PHE A 272 -7.22 -5.78 15.12
N ARG A 273 -7.61 -4.52 15.34
CA ARG A 273 -8.74 -3.89 14.65
C ARG A 273 -8.21 -3.13 13.44
N PHE A 274 -8.75 -3.45 12.26
CA PHE A 274 -8.39 -2.78 11.02
C PHE A 274 -9.38 -1.69 10.62
N VAL A 275 -8.84 -0.64 10.02
CA VAL A 275 -9.59 0.49 9.45
C VAL A 275 -8.95 0.90 8.11
N THR A 276 -9.68 1.66 7.31
CA THR A 276 -9.13 2.31 6.10
C THR A 276 -8.33 3.57 6.46
N TYR A 277 -7.58 4.14 5.51
CA TYR A 277 -6.91 5.43 5.72
C TYR A 277 -7.91 6.54 6.00
N GLN A 278 -9.01 6.61 5.23
CA GLN A 278 -10.03 7.65 5.43
C GLN A 278 -10.71 7.54 6.80
N ASP A 279 -11.02 6.33 7.25
CA ASP A 279 -11.57 6.11 8.60
C ASP A 279 -10.58 6.54 9.68
N PHE A 280 -9.30 6.22 9.49
CA PHE A 280 -8.27 6.65 10.43
C PHE A 280 -8.12 8.18 10.45
N ILE A 281 -8.06 8.82 9.28
CA ILE A 281 -7.99 10.29 9.16
C ILE A 281 -9.19 10.94 9.83
N SER A 282 -10.41 10.46 9.57
CA SER A 282 -11.64 11.04 10.12
C SER A 282 -11.66 11.01 11.65
N ARG A 283 -11.10 9.98 12.26
CA ARG A 283 -11.08 9.78 13.72
C ARG A 283 -9.93 10.50 14.44
N HIS A 284 -8.83 10.79 13.73
CA HIS A 284 -7.59 11.30 14.33
C HIS A 284 -7.12 12.62 13.71
N ARG A 285 -8.01 13.30 12.96
CA ARG A 285 -7.68 14.50 12.18
C ARG A 285 -6.96 15.55 13.01
N ASP A 286 -7.50 15.89 14.19
CA ASP A 286 -6.95 16.92 15.05
C ASP A 286 -5.57 16.55 15.62
N GLN A 287 -5.31 15.25 15.83
CA GLN A 287 -4.03 14.76 16.31
C GLN A 287 -2.95 14.71 15.22
N ILE A 288 -3.33 14.62 13.96
CA ILE A 288 -2.40 14.58 12.82
C ILE A 288 -2.06 15.99 12.35
N LEU A 289 -3.01 16.92 12.46
CA LEU A 289 -2.86 18.31 11.98
C LEU A 289 -2.16 19.23 12.98
N ASN A 290 -2.11 18.87 14.26
CA ASN A 290 -1.40 19.56 15.33
C ASN A 290 -0.01 18.94 15.58
#